data_94cef48ecfb92fcc8f16254da2329426
#
_entry.id   94cef48ecfb92fcc8f16254da2329426
#
_cell.length_a   1.000
_cell.length_b   1.000
_cell.length_c   1.000
_cell.angle_alpha   90.00
_cell.angle_beta   90.00
_cell.angle_gamma   90.00
#
_symmetry.space_group_name_H-M   'P 1'
#
loop_
_entity.id
_entity.type
_entity.pdbx_description
1 polymer ?
#
loop_
_entity_poly.entity_id
_entity_poly.type
_entity_poly.pdbx_seq_one_letter_code
_entity_poly.pdbx_strand_id
1 'polypeptide(L)'
;MKIDIHKIFEESEIYLSDMTCVDIVGDNDNAKQFLDGQVTSDIALLSDNNKVQLSSICNQKGYVVCDFFLIWEEGFKIVLDKNKYPKLISELEIFARFSKVELVESQINIIGEVSDKKNEWTFLKNKFGNLGIKLSDNLDLNLPQITSERWQVLNLLSNNLLLTENYLGKYRPDEIMYDDMRVSFTKGCFRGQEIIARIKYRGKKKYSINKIASNTKEGLNSENLSLLCDPLKFDNCYFGLARFDSDKTTNESDLIIL
;
A
#
# COMPACT_ATOMS: atom_id res chain seq x y z
N MET A 1 11.01 2.50 -25.90
CA MET A 1 10.47 1.41 -25.04
C MET A 1 8.97 1.26 -25.27
N LYS A 2 8.45 0.03 -25.40
CA LYS A 2 6.99 -0.23 -25.46
C LYS A 2 6.63 -1.08 -24.25
N ILE A 3 5.85 -0.51 -23.33
CA ILE A 3 5.35 -1.21 -22.14
C ILE A 3 3.97 -1.77 -22.50
N ASP A 4 3.81 -3.07 -22.37
CA ASP A 4 2.50 -3.72 -22.51
C ASP A 4 1.77 -3.73 -21.17
N ILE A 5 1.02 -2.65 -20.92
CA ILE A 5 0.25 -2.49 -19.68
C ILE A 5 -0.85 -3.55 -19.56
N HIS A 6 -1.44 -3.98 -20.70
CA HIS A 6 -2.48 -5.02 -20.67
C HIS A 6 -1.92 -6.35 -20.18
N LYS A 7 -0.68 -6.70 -20.54
CA LYS A 7 -0.01 -7.89 -20.01
C LYS A 7 0.22 -7.80 -18.50
N ILE A 8 0.54 -6.61 -17.99
CA ILE A 8 0.74 -6.39 -16.54
C ILE A 8 -0.59 -6.59 -15.81
N PHE A 9 -1.70 -6.08 -16.35
CA PHE A 9 -3.06 -6.15 -15.79
C PHE A 9 -3.89 -7.33 -16.32
N GLU A 10 -3.25 -8.36 -16.87
CA GLU A 10 -3.94 -9.58 -17.29
C GLU A 10 -4.69 -10.20 -16.09
N GLU A 11 -5.96 -10.58 -16.34
CA GLU A 11 -6.84 -11.16 -15.31
C GLU A 11 -6.20 -12.41 -14.70
N SER A 12 -6.08 -12.43 -13.38
CA SER A 12 -5.38 -13.50 -12.69
C SER A 12 -5.59 -13.46 -11.18
N GLU A 13 -5.46 -14.62 -10.56
CA GLU A 13 -5.25 -14.75 -9.12
C GLU A 13 -3.77 -15.08 -8.84
N ILE A 14 -3.21 -14.52 -7.78
CA ILE A 14 -1.79 -14.57 -7.44
C ILE A 14 -1.67 -14.95 -5.97
N TYR A 15 -0.99 -16.05 -5.66
CA TYR A 15 -0.66 -16.36 -4.28
C TYR A 15 0.46 -15.46 -3.77
N LEU A 16 0.18 -14.68 -2.73
CA LEU A 16 1.10 -13.70 -2.15
C LEU A 16 1.84 -14.32 -0.94
N SER A 17 2.79 -15.21 -1.23
CA SER A 17 3.55 -15.96 -0.22
C SER A 17 4.38 -15.08 0.73
N ASP A 18 4.75 -13.88 0.29
CA ASP A 18 5.55 -12.93 1.06
C ASP A 18 4.72 -12.03 1.99
N MET A 19 3.40 -12.23 1.99
CA MET A 19 2.50 -11.50 2.87
C MET A 19 2.07 -12.34 4.06
N THR A 20 1.73 -11.68 5.16
CA THR A 20 1.14 -12.28 6.35
C THR A 20 -0.14 -11.55 6.75
N CYS A 21 -0.99 -12.25 7.49
CA CYS A 21 -2.23 -11.72 8.05
C CYS A 21 -2.11 -11.64 9.57
N VAL A 22 -2.61 -10.56 10.15
CA VAL A 22 -2.68 -10.36 11.60
C VAL A 22 -4.13 -10.12 11.99
N ASP A 23 -4.70 -11.03 12.76
CA ASP A 23 -6.02 -10.90 13.33
C ASP A 23 -6.00 -9.93 14.51
N ILE A 24 -7.01 -9.07 14.59
CA ILE A 24 -7.23 -8.19 15.74
C ILE A 24 -8.30 -8.85 16.60
N VAL A 25 -7.86 -9.60 17.59
CA VAL A 25 -8.71 -10.43 18.45
C VAL A 25 -9.18 -9.64 19.68
N GLY A 26 -10.48 -9.65 19.92
CA GLY A 26 -11.10 -8.98 21.05
C GLY A 26 -12.55 -8.62 20.76
N ASP A 27 -13.13 -7.82 21.64
CA ASP A 27 -14.46 -7.26 21.41
C ASP A 27 -14.43 -6.30 20.20
N ASN A 28 -15.44 -6.38 19.32
CA ASN A 28 -15.47 -5.60 18.08
C ASN A 28 -15.46 -4.09 18.31
N ASP A 29 -16.09 -3.59 19.36
CA ASP A 29 -16.10 -2.15 19.66
C ASP A 29 -14.72 -1.69 20.12
N ASN A 30 -14.04 -2.52 20.93
CA ASN A 30 -12.66 -2.28 21.37
C ASN A 30 -11.70 -2.29 20.17
N ALA A 31 -11.83 -3.28 19.27
CA ALA A 31 -11.01 -3.39 18.05
C ALA A 31 -11.23 -2.18 17.13
N LYS A 32 -12.49 -1.76 16.97
CA LYS A 32 -12.85 -0.58 16.20
C LYS A 32 -12.26 0.70 16.79
N GLN A 33 -12.42 0.92 18.10
CA GLN A 33 -11.87 2.09 18.77
C GLN A 33 -10.34 2.12 18.71
N PHE A 34 -9.70 0.96 18.90
CA PHE A 34 -8.25 0.80 18.77
C PHE A 34 -7.77 1.21 17.38
N LEU A 35 -8.33 0.61 16.33
CA LEU A 35 -7.94 0.90 14.95
C LEU A 35 -8.21 2.35 14.59
N ASP A 36 -9.37 2.87 14.96
CA ASP A 36 -9.75 4.25 14.61
C ASP A 36 -8.74 5.27 15.13
N GLY A 37 -8.15 5.04 16.30
CA GLY A 37 -7.11 5.90 16.88
C GLY A 37 -5.71 5.70 16.27
N GLN A 38 -5.44 4.61 15.56
CA GLN A 38 -4.09 4.28 15.08
C GLN A 38 -3.94 4.39 13.56
N VAL A 39 -4.95 3.98 12.79
CA VAL A 39 -4.85 3.88 11.33
C VAL A 39 -5.27 5.17 10.63
N THR A 40 -4.72 5.42 9.46
CA THR A 40 -4.97 6.65 8.69
C THR A 40 -6.28 6.62 7.91
N SER A 41 -6.80 5.44 7.56
CA SER A 41 -8.04 5.26 6.80
C SER A 41 -9.27 5.29 7.71
N ASP A 42 -10.44 5.54 7.14
CA ASP A 42 -11.71 5.49 7.86
C ASP A 42 -12.26 4.07 7.88
N ILE A 43 -12.14 3.40 9.01
CA ILE A 43 -12.60 2.02 9.18
C ILE A 43 -14.12 1.85 9.10
N ALA A 44 -14.89 2.93 9.27
CA ALA A 44 -16.35 2.89 9.11
C ALA A 44 -16.80 2.59 7.67
N LEU A 45 -15.90 2.70 6.70
CA LEU A 45 -16.14 2.36 5.30
C LEU A 45 -16.03 0.85 5.01
N LEU A 46 -15.47 0.08 5.94
CA LEU A 46 -15.42 -1.39 5.83
C LEU A 46 -16.79 -2.00 6.13
N SER A 47 -17.18 -2.99 5.35
CA SER A 47 -18.43 -3.72 5.46
C SER A 47 -18.35 -5.02 4.67
N ASP A 48 -19.38 -5.89 4.75
CA ASP A 48 -19.44 -7.13 3.98
C ASP A 48 -19.42 -6.90 2.46
N ASN A 49 -19.86 -5.72 1.99
CA ASN A 49 -19.83 -5.34 0.57
C ASN A 49 -18.55 -4.56 0.17
N ASN A 50 -17.70 -4.22 1.13
CA ASN A 50 -16.44 -3.50 0.93
C ASN A 50 -15.46 -3.96 2.00
N LYS A 51 -14.93 -5.16 1.81
CA LYS A 51 -14.14 -5.86 2.81
C LYS A 51 -12.73 -5.34 2.98
N VAL A 52 -12.18 -4.64 2.00
CA VAL A 52 -10.76 -4.26 1.98
C VAL A 52 -10.59 -2.77 1.75
N GLN A 53 -9.70 -2.16 2.49
CA GLN A 53 -9.20 -0.82 2.22
C GLN A 53 -7.71 -0.71 2.43
N LEU A 54 -7.09 0.25 1.76
CA LEU A 54 -5.71 0.65 1.97
C LEU A 54 -5.59 1.47 3.24
N SER A 55 -4.60 1.16 4.07
CA SER A 55 -4.34 1.91 5.29
C SER A 55 -2.86 2.00 5.61
N SER A 56 -2.53 2.82 6.60
CA SER A 56 -1.19 2.92 7.17
C SER A 56 -1.27 3.40 8.62
N ILE A 57 -0.17 3.25 9.34
CA ILE A 57 0.06 3.94 10.60
C ILE A 57 1.19 4.92 10.45
N CYS A 58 1.06 6.06 11.10
CA CYS A 58 2.06 7.11 11.13
C CYS A 58 2.60 7.32 12.54
N ASN A 59 3.82 7.82 12.65
CA ASN A 59 4.32 8.30 13.94
C ASN A 59 3.77 9.71 14.25
N GLN A 60 4.08 10.23 15.43
CA GLN A 60 3.64 11.56 15.87
C GLN A 60 4.13 12.71 14.97
N LYS A 61 5.19 12.49 14.17
CA LYS A 61 5.72 13.46 13.19
C LYS A 61 5.08 13.32 11.81
N GLY A 62 4.08 12.43 11.65
CA GLY A 62 3.34 12.18 10.42
C GLY A 62 4.09 11.32 9.40
N TYR A 63 5.21 10.67 9.75
CA TYR A 63 5.88 9.73 8.87
C TYR A 63 5.19 8.38 8.88
N VAL A 64 5.00 7.76 7.70
CA VAL A 64 4.45 6.43 7.54
C VAL A 64 5.43 5.40 8.11
N VAL A 65 5.04 4.71 9.17
CA VAL A 65 5.86 3.69 9.84
C VAL A 65 5.47 2.27 9.48
N CYS A 66 4.27 2.06 8.95
CA CYS A 66 3.84 0.82 8.32
C CYS A 66 2.65 1.09 7.40
N ASP A 67 2.60 0.42 6.26
CA ASP A 67 1.48 0.41 5.31
C ASP A 67 0.98 -1.02 5.13
N PHE A 68 -0.33 -1.17 4.93
CA PHE A 68 -0.99 -2.47 4.88
C PHE A 68 -2.36 -2.39 4.20
N PHE A 69 -2.98 -3.54 4.00
CA PHE A 69 -4.39 -3.70 3.69
C PHE A 69 -5.14 -3.98 4.98
N LEU A 70 -6.19 -3.23 5.24
CA LEU A 70 -7.09 -3.47 6.37
C LEU A 70 -8.33 -4.18 5.85
N ILE A 71 -8.65 -5.33 6.45
CA ILE A 71 -9.70 -6.23 6.00
C ILE A 71 -10.75 -6.38 7.10
N TRP A 72 -12.02 -6.42 6.68
CA TRP A 72 -13.15 -6.83 7.50
C TRP A 72 -13.68 -8.19 7.02
N GLU A 73 -13.46 -9.22 7.82
CA GLU A 73 -14.02 -10.54 7.61
C GLU A 73 -14.07 -11.28 8.94
N GLU A 74 -15.29 -11.42 9.49
CA GLU A 74 -15.52 -11.98 10.83
C GLU A 74 -14.68 -11.28 11.94
N GLY A 75 -14.33 -10.01 11.71
CA GLY A 75 -13.43 -9.21 12.53
C GLY A 75 -12.43 -8.43 11.69
N PHE A 76 -11.64 -7.58 12.33
CA PHE A 76 -10.61 -6.81 11.65
C PHE A 76 -9.32 -7.61 11.49
N LYS A 77 -8.71 -7.52 10.32
CA LYS A 77 -7.45 -8.17 9.98
C LYS A 77 -6.53 -7.17 9.28
N ILE A 78 -5.24 -7.30 9.50
CA ILE A 78 -4.20 -6.51 8.82
C ILE A 78 -3.41 -7.46 7.94
N VAL A 79 -3.31 -7.16 6.64
CA VAL A 79 -2.49 -7.91 5.69
C VAL A 79 -1.35 -7.03 5.21
N LEU A 80 -0.12 -7.52 5.34
CA LEU A 80 1.09 -6.78 5.02
C LEU A 80 2.23 -7.72 4.61
N ASP A 81 3.30 -7.16 4.04
CA ASP A 81 4.55 -7.88 3.80
C ASP A 81 5.13 -8.42 5.12
N LYS A 82 5.57 -9.69 5.12
CA LYS A 82 6.12 -10.38 6.29
C LYS A 82 7.27 -9.61 6.95
N ASN A 83 8.12 -8.97 6.16
CA ASN A 83 9.26 -8.20 6.68
C ASN A 83 8.82 -6.97 7.49
N LYS A 84 7.60 -6.48 7.29
CA LYS A 84 7.02 -5.36 8.05
C LYS A 84 6.32 -5.79 9.34
N TYR A 85 6.06 -7.09 9.53
CA TYR A 85 5.35 -7.60 10.70
C TYR A 85 5.98 -7.19 12.04
N PRO A 86 7.31 -7.36 12.25
CA PRO A 86 7.93 -6.94 13.52
C PRO A 86 7.74 -5.44 13.79
N LYS A 87 7.77 -4.61 12.74
CA LYS A 87 7.54 -3.18 12.85
C LYS A 87 6.09 -2.87 13.22
N LEU A 88 5.12 -3.52 12.59
CA LEU A 88 3.70 -3.37 12.92
C LEU A 88 3.45 -3.66 14.40
N ILE A 89 3.94 -4.81 14.89
CA ILE A 89 3.75 -5.22 16.30
C ILE A 89 4.39 -4.21 17.24
N SER A 90 5.64 -3.81 17.01
CA SER A 90 6.33 -2.83 17.87
C SER A 90 5.61 -1.48 17.96
N GLU A 91 4.89 -1.09 16.92
CA GLU A 91 4.14 0.17 16.87
C GLU A 91 2.75 0.10 17.51
N LEU A 92 2.13 -1.09 17.51
CA LEU A 92 0.74 -1.24 17.91
C LEU A 92 0.54 -1.96 19.26
N GLU A 93 1.47 -2.82 19.68
CA GLU A 93 1.30 -3.73 20.83
C GLU A 93 0.87 -3.01 22.12
N ILE A 94 1.50 -1.88 22.43
CA ILE A 94 1.17 -1.15 23.66
C ILE A 94 -0.26 -0.59 23.62
N PHE A 95 -0.71 -0.08 22.48
CA PHE A 95 -2.06 0.46 22.29
C PHE A 95 -3.11 -0.66 22.27
N ALA A 96 -2.78 -1.80 21.66
CA ALA A 96 -3.64 -2.98 21.63
C ALA A 96 -3.94 -3.47 23.07
N ARG A 97 -2.92 -3.58 23.91
CA ARG A 97 -3.08 -3.96 25.34
C ARG A 97 -3.99 -2.98 26.09
N PHE A 98 -3.83 -1.67 25.91
CA PHE A 98 -4.70 -0.68 26.53
C PHE A 98 -6.15 -0.78 26.05
N SER A 99 -6.35 -1.14 24.80
CA SER A 99 -7.68 -1.33 24.20
C SER A 99 -8.26 -2.73 24.44
N LYS A 100 -7.56 -3.60 25.16
CA LYS A 100 -7.98 -4.99 25.42
C LYS A 100 -8.21 -5.80 24.14
N VAL A 101 -7.34 -5.61 23.16
CA VAL A 101 -7.28 -6.41 21.94
C VAL A 101 -5.90 -7.05 21.82
N GLU A 102 -5.84 -8.18 21.12
CA GLU A 102 -4.61 -8.92 20.83
C GLU A 102 -4.34 -8.89 19.34
N LEU A 103 -3.06 -8.86 18.96
CA LEU A 103 -2.59 -8.95 17.59
C LEU A 103 -2.03 -10.36 17.39
N VAL A 104 -2.72 -11.19 16.62
CA VAL A 104 -2.39 -12.61 16.45
C VAL A 104 -2.08 -12.88 14.98
N GLU A 105 -0.88 -13.41 14.71
CA GLU A 105 -0.52 -13.82 13.34
C GLU A 105 -1.35 -15.04 12.91
N SER A 106 -2.00 -14.93 11.75
CA SER A 106 -2.90 -15.93 11.19
C SER A 106 -2.19 -16.72 10.08
N GLN A 107 -2.49 -18.01 9.98
CA GLN A 107 -1.95 -18.93 8.96
C GLN A 107 -2.84 -19.00 7.70
N ILE A 108 -3.62 -17.97 7.45
CA ILE A 108 -4.50 -17.92 6.27
C ILE A 108 -3.71 -17.58 5.00
N ASN A 109 -4.14 -18.14 3.87
CA ASN A 109 -3.53 -17.81 2.57
C ASN A 109 -4.04 -16.47 2.05
N ILE A 110 -3.14 -15.69 1.46
CA ILE A 110 -3.42 -14.37 0.92
C ILE A 110 -3.32 -14.44 -0.60
N ILE A 111 -4.40 -14.05 -1.28
CA ILE A 111 -4.52 -14.11 -2.73
C ILE A 111 -4.78 -12.71 -3.26
N GLY A 112 -3.87 -12.21 -4.10
CA GLY A 112 -4.06 -11.02 -4.90
C GLY A 112 -4.89 -11.34 -6.14
N GLU A 113 -5.76 -10.44 -6.54
CA GLU A 113 -6.64 -10.59 -7.70
C GLU A 113 -6.48 -9.40 -8.66
N VAL A 114 -6.41 -9.71 -9.94
CA VAL A 114 -6.61 -8.76 -11.04
C VAL A 114 -7.87 -9.19 -11.78
N SER A 115 -8.89 -8.34 -11.83
CA SER A 115 -10.19 -8.66 -12.43
C SER A 115 -10.82 -7.47 -13.13
N ASP A 116 -11.54 -7.72 -14.22
CA ASP A 116 -12.35 -6.71 -14.90
C ASP A 116 -13.59 -6.32 -14.08
N LYS A 117 -14.04 -7.20 -13.18
CA LYS A 117 -15.23 -6.99 -12.35
C LYS A 117 -14.84 -6.56 -10.93
N LYS A 118 -15.62 -5.61 -10.42
CA LYS A 118 -15.54 -5.25 -8.99
C LYS A 118 -16.28 -6.29 -8.16
N ASN A 119 -15.68 -6.70 -7.05
CA ASN A 119 -16.29 -7.48 -5.97
C ASN A 119 -16.01 -6.83 -4.59
N GLU A 120 -16.42 -7.47 -3.53
CA GLU A 120 -16.26 -6.98 -2.15
C GLU A 120 -14.79 -6.91 -1.68
N TRP A 121 -13.89 -7.65 -2.35
CA TRP A 121 -12.46 -7.68 -2.07
C TRP A 121 -11.65 -6.66 -2.87
N THR A 122 -12.30 -5.92 -3.78
CA THR A 122 -11.65 -4.92 -4.61
C THR A 122 -11.31 -3.68 -3.79
N PHE A 123 -10.01 -3.37 -3.66
CA PHE A 123 -9.53 -2.18 -2.96
C PHE A 123 -9.10 -1.05 -3.89
N LEU A 124 -8.77 -1.35 -5.16
CA LEU A 124 -8.40 -0.37 -6.17
C LEU A 124 -9.13 -0.60 -7.48
N LYS A 125 -9.59 0.50 -8.07
CA LYS A 125 -10.13 0.52 -9.43
C LYS A 125 -9.13 1.17 -10.36
N ASN A 126 -8.82 0.50 -11.46
CA ASN A 126 -7.98 1.02 -12.51
C ASN A 126 -8.67 0.81 -13.87
N LYS A 127 -8.39 1.67 -14.85
CA LYS A 127 -8.92 1.54 -16.22
C LYS A 127 -8.45 0.28 -16.96
N PHE A 128 -7.40 -0.37 -16.45
CA PHE A 128 -6.82 -1.59 -17.03
C PHE A 128 -7.21 -2.86 -16.28
N GLY A 129 -7.86 -2.76 -15.13
CA GLY A 129 -8.28 -3.89 -14.29
C GLY A 129 -8.38 -3.47 -12.84
N ASN A 130 -9.26 -4.10 -12.08
CA ASN A 130 -9.41 -3.85 -10.65
C ASN A 130 -8.41 -4.71 -9.88
N LEU A 131 -7.88 -4.20 -8.78
CA LEU A 131 -7.06 -4.96 -7.85
C LEU A 131 -7.86 -5.32 -6.61
N GLY A 132 -7.84 -6.60 -6.28
CA GLY A 132 -8.44 -7.18 -5.08
C GLY A 132 -7.41 -7.93 -4.25
N ILE A 133 -7.74 -8.15 -2.98
CA ILE A 133 -6.98 -9.04 -2.10
C ILE A 133 -7.96 -9.80 -1.22
N LYS A 134 -7.90 -11.13 -1.23
CA LYS A 134 -8.80 -12.01 -0.49
C LYS A 134 -8.03 -12.98 0.40
N LEU A 135 -8.72 -13.48 1.41
CA LEU A 135 -8.22 -14.49 2.33
C LEU A 135 -8.83 -15.84 1.98
N SER A 136 -8.08 -16.93 2.13
CA SER A 136 -8.56 -18.29 1.84
C SER A 136 -7.91 -19.33 2.75
N ASP A 137 -8.72 -20.20 3.33
CA ASP A 137 -8.22 -21.37 4.07
C ASP A 137 -7.61 -22.41 3.13
N ASN A 138 -8.10 -22.46 1.89
CA ASN A 138 -7.68 -23.42 0.88
C ASN A 138 -6.77 -22.72 -0.16
N LEU A 139 -5.57 -23.24 -0.32
CA LEU A 139 -4.66 -22.80 -1.38
C LEU A 139 -4.89 -23.70 -2.61
N ASP A 140 -5.31 -23.10 -3.72
CA ASP A 140 -5.18 -23.77 -5.01
C ASP A 140 -3.70 -23.77 -5.41
N LEU A 141 -3.08 -24.96 -5.37
CA LEU A 141 -1.67 -25.15 -5.70
C LEU A 141 -1.34 -24.86 -7.18
N ASN A 142 -2.37 -24.73 -8.02
CA ASN A 142 -2.19 -24.35 -9.42
C ASN A 142 -2.13 -22.83 -9.62
N LEU A 143 -2.41 -22.04 -8.60
CA LEU A 143 -2.25 -20.60 -8.70
C LEU A 143 -0.78 -20.25 -8.96
N PRO A 144 -0.50 -19.39 -9.93
CA PRO A 144 0.86 -18.94 -10.18
C PRO A 144 1.40 -18.27 -8.91
N GLN A 145 2.46 -18.85 -8.37
CA GLN A 145 3.29 -18.17 -7.38
C GLN A 145 4.08 -17.10 -8.14
N ILE A 146 3.45 -15.99 -8.39
CA ILE A 146 4.14 -14.86 -9.00
C ILE A 146 4.91 -14.20 -7.87
N THR A 147 6.19 -13.96 -8.14
CA THR A 147 7.04 -13.16 -7.27
C THR A 147 6.31 -11.87 -6.87
N SER A 148 6.52 -11.39 -5.68
CA SER A 148 5.94 -10.15 -5.15
C SER A 148 6.11 -8.95 -6.11
N GLU A 149 7.03 -9.05 -7.07
CA GLU A 149 7.38 -8.00 -8.03
C GLU A 149 6.21 -7.58 -8.94
N ARG A 150 5.48 -8.54 -9.56
CA ARG A 150 4.30 -8.16 -10.38
C ARG A 150 3.25 -7.48 -9.53
N TRP A 151 2.99 -8.01 -8.33
CA TRP A 151 2.02 -7.42 -7.40
C TRP A 151 2.43 -6.00 -7.00
N GLN A 152 3.70 -5.77 -6.72
CA GLN A 152 4.24 -4.45 -6.42
C GLN A 152 4.10 -3.50 -7.62
N VAL A 153 4.40 -3.95 -8.84
CA VAL A 153 4.24 -3.14 -10.07
C VAL A 153 2.76 -2.81 -10.32
N LEU A 154 1.84 -3.76 -10.19
CA LEU A 154 0.40 -3.53 -10.30
C LEU A 154 -0.07 -2.44 -9.32
N ASN A 155 0.35 -2.55 -8.07
CA ASN A 155 0.03 -1.55 -7.05
C ASN A 155 0.64 -0.19 -7.39
N LEU A 156 1.92 -0.12 -7.76
CA LEU A 156 2.58 1.12 -8.16
C LEU A 156 1.86 1.81 -9.32
N LEU A 157 1.54 1.05 -10.38
CA LEU A 157 0.82 1.59 -11.56
C LEU A 157 -0.59 2.06 -11.22
N SER A 158 -1.17 1.51 -10.16
CA SER A 158 -2.47 1.93 -9.62
C SER A 158 -2.38 3.04 -8.56
N ASN A 159 -1.27 3.77 -8.49
CA ASN A 159 -0.96 4.83 -7.54
C ASN A 159 -0.85 4.36 -6.07
N ASN A 160 -0.66 3.07 -5.85
CA ASN A 160 -0.48 2.49 -4.51
C ASN A 160 0.93 1.91 -4.38
N LEU A 161 1.90 2.74 -4.02
CA LEU A 161 3.22 2.24 -3.66
C LEU A 161 3.12 1.35 -2.42
N LEU A 162 3.70 0.15 -2.46
CA LEU A 162 3.91 -0.69 -1.29
C LEU A 162 5.35 -0.44 -0.80
N LEU A 163 5.48 0.12 0.41
CA LEU A 163 6.80 0.41 0.98
C LEU A 163 7.50 -0.90 1.36
N THR A 164 8.78 -0.99 1.08
CA THR A 164 9.64 -2.00 1.69
C THR A 164 10.10 -1.51 3.08
N GLU A 165 10.61 -2.42 3.92
CA GLU A 165 11.06 -2.10 5.28
C GLU A 165 12.07 -0.95 5.32
N ASN A 166 12.92 -0.84 4.29
CA ASN A 166 13.95 0.19 4.17
C ASN A 166 13.39 1.61 4.07
N TYR A 167 12.12 1.76 3.69
CA TYR A 167 11.49 3.07 3.49
C TYR A 167 10.49 3.44 4.60
N LEU A 168 10.27 2.56 5.56
CA LEU A 168 9.42 2.86 6.71
C LEU A 168 10.00 4.00 7.54
N GLY A 169 9.16 4.95 7.91
CA GLY A 169 9.56 6.13 8.68
C GLY A 169 10.29 7.23 7.89
N LYS A 170 10.47 7.07 6.56
CA LYS A 170 11.18 8.05 5.73
C LYS A 170 10.27 9.08 5.06
N TYR A 171 9.02 8.74 4.78
CA TYR A 171 8.10 9.59 4.02
C TYR A 171 6.83 9.89 4.79
N ARG A 172 6.26 11.07 4.53
CA ARG A 172 4.88 11.40 4.89
C ARG A 172 3.93 10.95 3.78
N PRO A 173 2.63 10.79 4.06
CA PRO A 173 1.66 10.34 3.08
C PRO A 173 1.66 11.12 1.76
N ASP A 174 1.78 12.44 1.83
CA ASP A 174 1.80 13.31 0.66
C ASP A 174 3.05 13.18 -0.22
N GLU A 175 4.14 12.68 0.34
CA GLU A 175 5.42 12.48 -0.37
C GLU A 175 5.46 11.20 -1.20
N ILE A 176 4.47 10.30 -1.03
CA ILE A 176 4.38 8.99 -1.71
C ILE A 176 2.97 8.69 -2.25
N MET A 177 2.15 9.72 -2.47
CA MET A 177 0.79 9.62 -3.01
C MET A 177 -0.21 8.85 -2.13
N TYR A 178 0.04 8.74 -0.81
CA TYR A 178 -0.86 8.06 0.12
C TYR A 178 -2.02 8.95 0.61
N ASP A 179 -1.87 10.26 0.54
CA ASP A 179 -2.82 11.22 1.06
C ASP A 179 -4.22 11.13 0.42
N ASP A 180 -4.31 10.66 -0.83
CA ASP A 180 -5.59 10.47 -1.52
C ASP A 180 -6.16 9.05 -1.43
N MET A 181 -5.35 8.06 -1.01
CA MET A 181 -5.74 6.65 -1.07
C MET A 181 -5.79 5.96 0.28
N ARG A 182 -4.96 6.41 1.22
CA ARG A 182 -4.78 5.75 2.52
C ARG A 182 -5.15 6.63 3.71
N VAL A 183 -5.40 7.92 3.49
CA VAL A 183 -5.67 8.88 4.56
C VAL A 183 -7.09 9.43 4.44
N SER A 184 -7.88 9.27 5.49
CA SER A 184 -9.15 9.98 5.63
C SER A 184 -8.91 11.28 6.38
N PHE A 185 -9.33 12.39 5.78
CA PHE A 185 -9.30 13.72 6.41
C PHE A 185 -10.62 14.10 7.10
N THR A 186 -11.62 13.20 7.03
CA THR A 186 -12.97 13.40 7.57
C THR A 186 -13.29 12.55 8.79
N LYS A 187 -12.47 11.52 9.06
CA LYS A 187 -12.60 10.68 10.26
C LYS A 187 -12.14 11.40 11.53
N GLY A 188 -12.34 10.75 12.68
CA GLY A 188 -11.80 11.17 13.98
C GLY A 188 -10.27 11.23 14.04
N CYS A 189 -9.75 11.65 15.19
CA CYS A 189 -8.30 11.80 15.40
C CYS A 189 -7.56 10.46 15.33
N PHE A 190 -6.41 10.47 14.67
CA PHE A 190 -5.47 9.35 14.63
C PHE A 190 -4.03 9.83 14.82
N ARG A 191 -3.14 8.91 15.12
CA ARG A 191 -1.73 9.20 15.40
C ARG A 191 -1.04 9.90 14.22
N GLY A 192 -0.50 11.11 14.45
CA GLY A 192 0.18 11.94 13.44
C GLY A 192 -0.72 12.82 12.59
N GLN A 193 -2.05 12.76 12.76
CA GLN A 193 -3.04 13.48 11.95
C GLN A 193 -2.78 14.98 11.89
N GLU A 194 -2.41 15.64 12.99
CA GLU A 194 -2.22 17.07 13.02
C GLU A 194 -1.19 17.55 11.98
N ILE A 195 -0.07 16.85 11.90
CA ILE A 195 1.01 17.17 10.95
C ILE A 195 0.56 16.89 9.52
N ILE A 196 -0.07 15.73 9.30
CA ILE A 196 -0.56 15.30 7.98
C ILE A 196 -1.62 16.30 7.45
N ALA A 197 -2.61 16.65 8.27
CA ALA A 197 -3.63 17.62 7.91
C ALA A 197 -3.04 19.03 7.66
N ARG A 198 -2.08 19.46 8.49
CA ARG A 198 -1.40 20.74 8.29
C ARG A 198 -0.68 20.79 6.95
N ILE A 199 0.00 19.72 6.54
CA ILE A 199 0.67 19.65 5.25
C ILE A 199 -0.35 19.67 4.11
N LYS A 200 -1.41 18.87 4.18
CA LYS A 200 -2.47 18.81 3.16
C LYS A 200 -3.11 20.19 2.90
N TYR A 201 -3.43 20.93 3.96
CA TYR A 201 -4.19 22.18 3.84
C TYR A 201 -3.32 23.44 3.74
N ARG A 202 -2.07 23.42 4.16
CA ARG A 202 -1.19 24.58 4.21
C ARG A 202 0.12 24.40 3.47
N GLY A 203 0.46 23.17 3.08
CA GLY A 203 1.70 22.84 2.37
C GLY A 203 1.66 23.33 0.92
N LYS A 204 2.80 23.84 0.44
CA LYS A 204 3.04 24.08 -0.98
C LYS A 204 4.09 23.09 -1.45
N LYS A 205 3.69 22.13 -2.29
CA LYS A 205 4.63 21.19 -2.91
C LYS A 205 5.49 21.96 -3.94
N LYS A 206 6.81 21.82 -3.83
CA LYS A 206 7.78 22.35 -4.81
C LYS A 206 8.36 21.22 -5.67
N TYR A 207 7.65 20.11 -5.75
CA TYR A 207 8.05 18.93 -6.50
C TYR A 207 6.81 18.23 -7.08
N SER A 208 7.01 17.48 -8.13
CA SER A 208 6.03 16.53 -8.63
C SER A 208 6.46 15.09 -8.31
N ILE A 209 5.49 14.20 -8.22
CA ILE A 209 5.72 12.76 -8.02
C ILE A 209 5.12 12.05 -9.23
N ASN A 210 5.92 11.25 -9.90
CA ASN A 210 5.50 10.52 -11.09
C ASN A 210 5.99 9.09 -11.03
N LYS A 211 5.21 8.21 -11.65
CA LYS A 211 5.64 6.85 -11.96
C LYS A 211 6.56 6.90 -13.17
N ILE A 212 7.63 6.16 -13.11
CA ILE A 212 8.63 6.11 -14.16
C ILE A 212 8.94 4.66 -14.55
N ALA A 213 9.38 4.47 -15.78
CA ALA A 213 9.83 3.19 -16.27
C ALA A 213 11.03 3.30 -17.19
N SER A 214 11.88 2.26 -17.20
CA SER A 214 13.06 2.14 -18.06
C SER A 214 13.33 0.68 -18.44
N ASN A 215 14.07 0.42 -19.52
CA ASN A 215 14.53 -0.92 -19.89
C ASN A 215 15.67 -1.41 -18.99
N THR A 216 16.37 -0.52 -18.32
CA THR A 216 17.48 -0.85 -17.41
C THR A 216 17.25 -0.24 -16.05
N LYS A 217 17.85 -0.85 -15.02
CA LYS A 217 17.78 -0.33 -13.66
C LYS A 217 18.47 1.04 -13.56
N GLU A 218 19.58 1.19 -14.25
CA GLU A 218 20.38 2.42 -14.32
C GLU A 218 19.62 3.55 -14.98
N GLY A 219 18.75 3.25 -15.96
CA GLY A 219 17.89 4.23 -16.64
C GLY A 219 16.83 4.87 -15.74
N LEU A 220 16.59 4.33 -14.55
CA LEU A 220 15.77 4.99 -13.52
C LEU A 220 16.57 6.00 -12.68
N ASN A 221 17.89 6.02 -12.79
CA ASN A 221 18.75 6.95 -12.05
C ASN A 221 19.04 8.18 -12.92
N SER A 222 18.66 9.34 -12.47
CA SER A 222 18.91 10.62 -13.11
C SER A 222 19.29 11.67 -12.08
N GLU A 223 20.14 12.61 -12.45
CA GLU A 223 20.54 13.72 -11.56
C GLU A 223 19.36 14.65 -11.19
N ASN A 224 18.27 14.58 -11.95
CA ASN A 224 17.13 15.46 -11.81
C ASN A 224 15.95 14.84 -11.08
N LEU A 225 16.05 13.59 -10.62
CA LEU A 225 15.02 12.91 -9.88
C LEU A 225 15.57 12.18 -8.66
N SER A 226 14.70 11.93 -7.68
CA SER A 226 14.98 11.08 -6.52
C SER A 226 14.00 9.92 -6.50
N LEU A 227 14.50 8.68 -6.58
CA LEU A 227 13.66 7.48 -6.41
C LEU A 227 13.10 7.43 -4.99
N LEU A 228 11.82 7.10 -4.87
CA LEU A 228 11.07 6.97 -3.62
C LEU A 228 10.87 5.51 -3.22
N CYS A 229 11.30 4.56 -4.04
CA CYS A 229 11.27 3.12 -3.79
C CYS A 229 12.43 2.43 -4.50
N ASP A 230 12.69 1.17 -4.14
CA ASP A 230 13.58 0.34 -4.93
C ASP A 230 12.98 0.09 -6.31
N PRO A 231 13.81 -0.01 -7.38
CA PRO A 231 13.33 -0.36 -8.71
C PRO A 231 12.63 -1.71 -8.75
N LEU A 232 11.39 -1.73 -9.23
CA LEU A 232 10.57 -2.93 -9.38
C LEU A 232 10.72 -3.48 -10.79
N LYS A 233 10.99 -4.79 -10.93
CA LYS A 233 11.17 -5.42 -12.24
C LYS A 233 9.92 -6.21 -12.65
N PHE A 234 9.48 -6.01 -13.89
CA PHE A 234 8.52 -6.90 -14.52
C PHE A 234 8.87 -7.04 -16.01
N ASP A 235 8.98 -8.28 -16.48
CA ASP A 235 9.52 -8.60 -17.81
C ASP A 235 10.90 -7.93 -18.03
N ASN A 236 11.01 -7.17 -19.14
CA ASN A 236 12.22 -6.44 -19.54
C ASN A 236 12.17 -4.95 -19.12
N CYS A 237 11.32 -4.59 -18.16
CA CYS A 237 11.14 -3.23 -17.72
C CYS A 237 11.37 -3.09 -16.22
N TYR A 238 11.90 -1.95 -15.82
CA TYR A 238 12.01 -1.52 -14.43
C TYR A 238 11.06 -0.36 -14.20
N PHE A 239 10.39 -0.35 -13.06
CA PHE A 239 9.42 0.65 -12.66
C PHE A 239 9.83 1.29 -11.34
N GLY A 240 9.46 2.53 -11.14
CA GLY A 240 9.69 3.23 -9.89
C GLY A 240 8.74 4.40 -9.68
N LEU A 241 8.71 4.88 -8.45
CA LEU A 241 8.12 6.17 -8.10
C LEU A 241 9.25 7.16 -7.89
N ALA A 242 9.16 8.32 -8.51
CA ALA A 242 10.19 9.33 -8.44
C ALA A 242 9.64 10.71 -8.13
N ARG A 243 10.42 11.46 -7.36
CA ARG A 243 10.20 12.89 -7.12
C ARG A 243 11.06 13.69 -8.06
N PHE A 244 10.45 14.66 -8.70
CA PHE A 244 11.08 15.64 -9.60
C PHE A 244 11.03 17.03 -8.96
N ASP A 245 12.15 17.71 -8.90
CA ASP A 245 12.17 19.11 -8.49
C ASP A 245 11.55 19.98 -9.60
N SER A 246 10.65 20.89 -9.22
CA SER A 246 9.82 21.66 -10.15
C SER A 246 10.60 22.55 -11.14
N ASP A 247 11.89 22.78 -10.90
CA ASP A 247 12.69 23.69 -11.68
C ASP A 247 13.59 23.00 -12.72
N LYS A 248 13.46 21.65 -12.89
CA LYS A 248 14.32 20.86 -13.77
C LYS A 248 13.49 20.07 -14.79
N THR A 249 13.77 20.29 -16.07
CA THR A 249 13.23 19.49 -17.18
C THR A 249 14.09 18.25 -17.41
N THR A 250 13.48 17.07 -17.40
CA THR A 250 14.16 15.81 -17.76
C THR A 250 13.98 15.54 -19.25
N ASN A 251 15.09 15.58 -19.98
CA ASN A 251 15.18 15.07 -21.36
C ASN A 251 16.10 13.83 -21.35
N GLU A 252 15.60 12.68 -20.90
CA GLU A 252 16.36 11.44 -20.96
C GLU A 252 15.68 10.46 -21.91
N SER A 253 16.45 9.93 -22.89
CA SER A 253 15.96 9.09 -23.98
C SER A 253 15.42 7.73 -23.52
N ASP A 254 15.79 7.26 -22.34
CA ASP A 254 15.46 5.92 -21.84
C ASP A 254 14.45 5.90 -20.69
N LEU A 255 14.01 7.08 -20.25
CA LEU A 255 13.03 7.23 -19.17
C LEU A 255 11.66 7.57 -19.71
N ILE A 256 10.65 6.80 -19.32
CA ILE A 256 9.24 7.10 -19.60
C ILE A 256 8.57 7.53 -18.30
N ILE A 257 7.87 8.66 -18.35
CA ILE A 257 6.94 9.10 -17.30
C ILE A 257 5.56 8.50 -17.66
N LEU A 258 4.93 7.79 -16.70
CA LEU A 258 3.69 7.02 -16.86
C LEU A 258 2.46 7.77 -16.32
#